data_c2f0a79cf49553124fbb150ca7ca0f1d
#
_entry.id   c2f0a79cf49553124fbb150ca7ca0f1d
#
_cell.length_a   1.000
_cell.length_b   1.000
_cell.length_c   1.000
_cell.angle_alpha   90.00
_cell.angle_beta   90.00
_cell.angle_gamma   90.00
#
_symmetry.space_group_name_H-M   'P 1'
#
loop_
_entity.id
_entity.type
_entity.pdbx_description
1 polymer ?
#
loop_
_entity_poly.entity_id
_entity_poly.type
_entity_poly.pdbx_seq_one_letter_code
_entity_poly.pdbx_strand_id
1 'polypeptide(L)'
;MADRAQAEAHYYAALDLVAEGHDDEAVEEYRKSLAADPSFTDALHGLSRALQNLNRLDEAVEVSKQISEIDPDDVLAHTGLSILYQKKGMIPEAEAEANKARVLGWKQQLKKGGG
;
A
#
# COMPACT_ATOMS: atom_id res chain seq x y z
N MET A 1 19.32 9.45 7.78
CA MET A 1 18.16 10.27 8.14
C MET A 1 17.15 10.33 7.01
N ALA A 2 15.86 10.28 7.34
CA ALA A 2 14.81 10.38 6.34
C ALA A 2 14.78 11.79 5.73
N ASP A 3 14.53 11.85 4.42
CA ASP A 3 14.39 13.12 3.68
C ASP A 3 13.01 13.11 3.02
N ARG A 4 12.00 13.64 3.73
CA ARG A 4 10.63 13.64 3.24
C ARG A 4 10.48 14.51 1.99
N ALA A 5 11.18 15.62 1.88
CA ALA A 5 11.08 16.47 0.69
C ALA A 5 11.55 15.75 -0.56
N GLN A 6 12.67 15.01 -0.47
CA GLN A 6 13.16 14.22 -1.58
C GLN A 6 12.22 13.05 -1.86
N ALA A 7 11.69 12.42 -0.81
CA ALA A 7 10.73 11.33 -0.97
C ALA A 7 9.48 11.79 -1.71
N GLU A 8 8.95 12.97 -1.35
CA GLU A 8 7.78 13.52 -2.02
C GLU A 8 8.05 13.84 -3.49
N ALA A 9 9.24 14.36 -3.82
CA ALA A 9 9.59 14.65 -5.21
C ALA A 9 9.53 13.38 -6.07
N HIS A 10 10.10 12.28 -5.60
CA HIS A 10 10.04 11.00 -6.32
C HIS A 10 8.63 10.43 -6.34
N TYR A 11 7.87 10.61 -5.26
CA TYR A 11 6.47 10.17 -5.19
C TYR A 11 5.63 10.88 -6.29
N TYR A 12 5.76 12.19 -6.42
CA TYR A 12 5.02 12.93 -7.46
C TYR A 12 5.46 12.53 -8.86
N ALA A 13 6.76 12.28 -9.06
CA ALA A 13 7.24 11.76 -10.34
C ALA A 13 6.60 10.40 -10.66
N ALA A 14 6.47 9.54 -9.66
CA ALA A 14 5.81 8.25 -9.83
C ALA A 14 4.33 8.41 -10.21
N LEU A 15 3.63 9.34 -9.55
CA LEU A 15 2.21 9.60 -9.87
C LEU A 15 2.04 10.04 -11.32
N ASP A 16 2.93 10.88 -11.83
CA ASP A 16 2.88 11.31 -13.23
C ASP A 16 3.07 10.11 -14.17
N LEU A 17 4.00 9.21 -13.84
CA LEU A 17 4.25 8.01 -14.63
C LEU A 17 3.06 7.06 -14.62
N VAL A 18 2.41 6.89 -13.47
CA VAL A 18 1.17 6.09 -13.37
C VAL A 18 0.08 6.69 -14.25
N ALA A 19 -0.07 8.01 -14.22
CA ALA A 19 -1.08 8.70 -15.04
C ALA A 19 -0.85 8.47 -16.54
N GLU A 20 0.40 8.30 -16.95
CA GLU A 20 0.78 8.02 -18.33
C GLU A 20 0.75 6.53 -18.69
N GLY A 21 0.45 5.66 -17.72
CA GLY A 21 0.43 4.22 -17.94
C GLY A 21 1.79 3.53 -17.86
N HIS A 22 2.78 4.22 -17.29
CA HIS A 22 4.15 3.69 -17.16
C HIS A 22 4.39 3.13 -15.75
N ASP A 23 3.65 2.06 -15.38
CA ASP A 23 3.72 1.48 -14.04
C ASP A 23 5.12 0.94 -13.71
N ASP A 24 5.82 0.36 -14.67
CA ASP A 24 7.17 -0.17 -14.45
C ASP A 24 8.17 0.93 -14.07
N GLU A 25 8.11 2.06 -14.75
CA GLU A 25 8.94 3.22 -14.41
C GLU A 25 8.50 3.84 -13.08
N ALA A 26 7.19 3.85 -12.81
CA ALA A 26 6.66 4.35 -11.55
C ALA A 26 7.19 3.55 -10.36
N VAL A 27 7.30 2.23 -10.48
CA VAL A 27 7.88 1.37 -9.44
C VAL A 27 9.27 1.88 -9.05
N GLU A 28 10.11 2.21 -10.04
CA GLU A 28 11.45 2.71 -9.76
C GLU A 28 11.41 4.03 -8.98
N GLU A 29 10.53 4.95 -9.37
CA GLU A 29 10.40 6.22 -8.68
C GLU A 29 9.84 6.06 -7.26
N TYR A 30 8.85 5.17 -7.06
CA TYR A 30 8.38 4.85 -5.71
C TYR A 30 9.50 4.29 -4.84
N ARG A 31 10.36 3.43 -5.40
CA ARG A 31 11.49 2.87 -4.64
C ARG A 31 12.49 3.94 -4.24
N LYS A 32 12.74 4.92 -5.12
CA LYS A 32 13.59 6.07 -4.78
C LYS A 32 12.95 6.91 -3.68
N SER A 33 11.64 7.10 -3.73
CA SER A 33 10.89 7.78 -2.68
C SER A 33 11.10 7.09 -1.32
N LEU A 34 10.97 5.76 -1.30
CA LEU A 34 11.11 4.98 -0.08
C LEU A 34 12.56 4.85 0.40
N ALA A 35 13.53 4.97 -0.51
CA ALA A 35 14.93 5.06 -0.11
C ALA A 35 15.19 6.36 0.64
N ALA A 36 14.53 7.44 0.24
CA ALA A 36 14.65 8.73 0.93
C ALA A 36 13.89 8.75 2.27
N ASP A 37 12.70 8.15 2.31
CA ASP A 37 11.90 8.04 3.54
C ASP A 37 11.15 6.70 3.56
N PRO A 38 11.71 5.68 4.26
CA PRO A 38 11.10 4.34 4.29
C PRO A 38 9.71 4.27 4.94
N SER A 39 9.34 5.27 5.72
CA SER A 39 8.04 5.31 6.41
C SER A 39 6.97 6.11 5.66
N PHE A 40 7.25 6.53 4.44
CA PHE A 40 6.31 7.30 3.63
C PHE A 40 5.23 6.36 3.09
N THR A 41 4.13 6.23 3.84
CA THR A 41 3.08 5.23 3.54
C THR A 41 2.36 5.51 2.23
N ASP A 42 2.23 6.78 1.82
CA ASP A 42 1.63 7.11 0.52
C ASP A 42 2.40 6.45 -0.62
N ALA A 43 3.74 6.48 -0.55
CA ALA A 43 4.57 5.83 -1.56
C ALA A 43 4.46 4.31 -1.49
N LEU A 44 4.33 3.74 -0.28
CA LEU A 44 4.11 2.30 -0.15
C LEU A 44 2.79 1.87 -0.79
N HIS A 45 1.71 2.62 -0.55
CA HIS A 45 0.42 2.34 -1.19
C HIS A 45 0.51 2.44 -2.71
N GLY A 46 1.19 3.48 -3.21
CA GLY A 46 1.39 3.66 -4.65
C GLY A 46 2.19 2.51 -5.25
N LEU A 47 3.27 2.11 -4.57
CA LEU A 47 4.12 1.00 -5.03
C LEU A 47 3.34 -0.30 -5.07
N SER A 48 2.57 -0.60 -4.03
CA SER A 48 1.76 -1.81 -3.99
C SER A 48 0.78 -1.87 -5.17
N ARG A 49 0.13 -0.75 -5.48
CA ARG A 49 -0.81 -0.67 -6.60
C ARG A 49 -0.12 -0.85 -7.94
N ALA A 50 1.03 -0.20 -8.14
CA ALA A 50 1.79 -0.33 -9.39
C ALA A 50 2.26 -1.77 -9.60
N LEU A 51 2.76 -2.40 -8.54
CA LEU A 51 3.17 -3.81 -8.60
C LEU A 51 1.99 -4.73 -8.93
N GLN A 52 0.82 -4.44 -8.35
CA GLN A 52 -0.39 -5.21 -8.64
C GLN A 52 -0.80 -5.06 -10.10
N ASN A 53 -0.74 -3.84 -10.65
CA ASN A 53 -1.04 -3.58 -12.06
C ASN A 53 -0.09 -4.34 -13.00
N LEU A 54 1.15 -4.55 -12.56
CA LEU A 54 2.15 -5.32 -13.31
C LEU A 54 2.06 -6.83 -13.06
N ASN A 55 1.08 -7.26 -12.27
CA ASN A 55 0.91 -8.66 -11.86
C ASN A 55 2.10 -9.20 -11.06
N ARG A 56 2.84 -8.33 -10.38
CA ARG A 56 3.93 -8.70 -9.48
C ARG A 56 3.36 -8.85 -8.07
N LEU A 57 2.56 -9.90 -7.89
CA LEU A 57 1.69 -10.04 -6.71
C LEU A 57 2.47 -10.30 -5.42
N ASP A 58 3.53 -11.12 -5.47
CA ASP A 58 4.32 -11.41 -4.26
C ASP A 58 4.98 -10.15 -3.71
N GLU A 59 5.54 -9.33 -4.59
CA GLU A 59 6.15 -8.06 -4.18
C GLU A 59 5.10 -7.10 -3.62
N ALA A 60 3.92 -7.06 -4.23
CA ALA A 60 2.81 -6.22 -3.75
C ALA A 60 2.38 -6.65 -2.35
N VAL A 61 2.32 -7.95 -2.08
CA VAL A 61 1.99 -8.48 -0.75
C VAL A 61 3.02 -8.00 0.28
N GLU A 62 4.31 -8.11 -0.04
CA GLU A 62 5.37 -7.68 0.88
C GLU A 62 5.27 -6.19 1.21
N VAL A 63 4.99 -5.35 0.22
CA VAL A 63 4.83 -3.91 0.41
C VAL A 63 3.61 -3.62 1.29
N SER A 64 2.49 -4.30 1.05
CA SER A 64 1.28 -4.11 1.85
C SER A 64 1.49 -4.54 3.30
N LYS A 65 2.27 -5.59 3.53
CA LYS A 65 2.64 -5.99 4.89
C LYS A 65 3.48 -4.92 5.59
N GLN A 66 4.38 -4.26 4.87
CA GLN A 66 5.17 -3.16 5.43
C GLN A 66 4.28 -2.02 5.89
N ILE A 67 3.22 -1.72 5.14
CA ILE A 67 2.26 -0.70 5.56
C ILE A 67 1.62 -1.08 6.89
N SER A 68 1.19 -2.33 7.04
CA SER A 68 0.58 -2.83 8.28
C SER A 68 1.56 -2.78 9.46
N GLU A 69 2.85 -2.95 9.21
CA GLU A 69 3.87 -2.83 10.26
C GLU A 69 4.03 -1.40 10.73
N ILE A 70 3.96 -0.45 9.81
CA ILE A 70 4.08 0.98 10.13
C ILE A 70 2.81 1.48 10.81
N ASP A 71 1.66 1.10 10.26
CA ASP A 71 0.35 1.50 10.77
C ASP A 71 -0.58 0.29 10.81
N PRO A 72 -0.65 -0.42 11.97
CA PRO A 72 -1.52 -1.59 12.09
C PRO A 72 -3.01 -1.31 11.90
N ASP A 73 -3.42 -0.04 12.02
CA ASP A 73 -4.82 0.38 11.87
C ASP A 73 -5.15 0.84 10.46
N ASP A 74 -4.23 0.70 9.52
CA ASP A 74 -4.47 1.08 8.12
C ASP A 74 -5.41 0.07 7.46
N VAL A 75 -6.68 0.47 7.30
CA VAL A 75 -7.71 -0.38 6.70
C VAL A 75 -7.35 -0.74 5.25
N LEU A 76 -6.78 0.22 4.51
CA LEU A 76 -6.44 0.01 3.10
C LEU A 76 -5.37 -1.07 2.93
N ALA A 77 -4.44 -1.17 3.87
CA ALA A 77 -3.40 -2.21 3.81
C ALA A 77 -4.02 -3.61 3.90
N HIS A 78 -4.96 -3.80 4.82
CA HIS A 78 -5.62 -5.09 4.99
C HIS A 78 -6.56 -5.41 3.83
N THR A 79 -7.29 -4.41 3.32
CA THR A 79 -8.13 -4.56 2.13
C THR A 79 -7.27 -4.94 0.93
N GLY A 80 -6.14 -4.27 0.75
CA GLY A 80 -5.21 -4.58 -0.33
C GLY A 80 -4.66 -5.98 -0.25
N LEU A 81 -4.27 -6.42 0.96
CA LEU A 81 -3.80 -7.79 1.18
C LEU A 81 -4.87 -8.81 0.85
N SER A 82 -6.12 -8.56 1.25
CA SER A 82 -7.22 -9.45 0.93
C SER A 82 -7.37 -9.64 -0.58
N ILE A 83 -7.37 -8.54 -1.33
CA ILE A 83 -7.48 -8.57 -2.79
C ILE A 83 -6.30 -9.34 -3.40
N LEU A 84 -5.08 -9.08 -2.93
CA LEU A 84 -3.89 -9.74 -3.45
C LEU A 84 -3.91 -11.25 -3.18
N TYR A 85 -4.30 -11.65 -1.97
CA TYR A 85 -4.41 -13.05 -1.64
C TYR A 85 -5.49 -13.75 -2.46
N GLN A 86 -6.62 -13.08 -2.75
CA GLN A 86 -7.64 -13.62 -3.65
C GLN A 86 -7.06 -13.88 -5.04
N LYS A 87 -6.31 -12.92 -5.58
CA LYS A 87 -5.68 -13.05 -6.89
C LYS A 87 -4.69 -14.21 -6.94
N LYS A 88 -4.05 -14.52 -5.81
CA LYS A 88 -3.11 -15.63 -5.70
C LYS A 88 -3.81 -16.96 -5.37
N GLY A 89 -5.12 -16.96 -5.19
CA GLY A 89 -5.87 -18.16 -4.83
C GLY A 89 -5.75 -18.55 -3.37
N MET A 90 -5.20 -17.67 -2.53
CA MET A 90 -5.01 -17.91 -1.09
C MET A 90 -6.24 -17.43 -0.33
N ILE A 91 -7.33 -18.20 -0.43
CA ILE A 91 -8.64 -17.77 0.07
C ILE A 91 -8.69 -17.63 1.60
N PRO A 92 -8.16 -18.58 2.41
CA PRO A 92 -8.19 -18.39 3.87
C PRO A 92 -7.44 -17.12 4.32
N GLU A 93 -6.29 -16.83 3.72
CA GLU A 93 -5.51 -15.63 4.02
C GLU A 93 -6.27 -14.38 3.61
N ALA A 94 -6.93 -14.43 2.44
CA ALA A 94 -7.75 -13.32 1.95
C ALA A 94 -8.89 -13.00 2.91
N GLU A 95 -9.58 -14.02 3.39
CA GLU A 95 -10.70 -13.85 4.33
C GLU A 95 -10.21 -13.30 5.67
N ALA A 96 -9.07 -13.76 6.16
CA ALA A 96 -8.49 -13.25 7.40
C ALA A 96 -8.22 -11.75 7.30
N GLU A 97 -7.63 -11.32 6.19
CA GLU A 97 -7.33 -9.90 5.99
C GLU A 97 -8.59 -9.06 5.78
N ALA A 98 -9.58 -9.59 5.07
CA ALA A 98 -10.87 -8.92 4.90
C ALA A 98 -11.57 -8.72 6.26
N ASN A 99 -11.49 -9.70 7.14
CA ASN A 99 -12.06 -9.60 8.47
C ASN A 99 -11.36 -8.53 9.29
N LYS A 100 -10.04 -8.46 9.23
CA LYS A 100 -9.27 -7.40 9.90
C LYS A 100 -9.69 -6.02 9.40
N ALA A 101 -9.82 -5.86 8.08
CA ALA A 101 -10.23 -4.60 7.48
C ALA A 101 -11.63 -4.17 7.98
N ARG A 102 -12.55 -5.12 8.02
CA ARG A 102 -13.93 -4.86 8.45
C ARG A 102 -13.97 -4.45 9.92
N VAL A 103 -13.25 -5.15 10.79
CA VAL A 103 -13.22 -4.84 12.22
C VAL A 103 -12.59 -3.47 12.45
N LEU A 104 -11.48 -3.18 11.80
CA LEU A 104 -10.81 -1.89 11.92
C LEU A 104 -11.68 -0.75 11.42
N GLY A 105 -12.34 -0.95 10.28
CA GLY A 105 -13.24 0.05 9.72
C GLY A 105 -14.40 0.36 10.67
N TRP A 106 -14.97 -0.68 11.27
CA TRP A 106 -16.03 -0.54 12.24
C TRP A 106 -15.55 0.20 13.49
N LYS A 107 -14.39 -0.14 14.02
CA LYS A 107 -13.82 0.55 15.18
C LYS A 107 -13.58 2.04 14.90
N GLN A 108 -13.06 2.35 13.71
CA GLN A 108 -12.83 3.75 13.32
C GLN A 108 -14.15 4.51 13.21
N GLN A 109 -15.18 3.87 12.67
CA GLN A 109 -16.50 4.48 12.55
C GLN A 109 -17.12 4.73 13.92
N LEU A 110 -16.96 3.81 14.87
CA LEU A 110 -17.44 3.99 16.24
C LEU A 110 -16.77 5.18 16.92
N LYS A 111 -15.48 5.36 16.71
CA LYS A 111 -14.76 6.52 17.25
C LYS A 111 -15.35 7.83 16.72
N LYS A 112 -15.67 7.87 15.44
CA LYS A 112 -16.26 9.07 14.81
C LYS A 112 -17.69 9.30 15.26
N GLY A 113 -18.51 8.24 15.32
CA GLY A 113 -19.92 8.34 15.66
C GLY A 113 -20.18 8.48 17.15
N GLY A 114 -19.26 7.99 17.99
CA GLY A 114 -19.38 8.04 19.45
C GLY A 114 -18.93 9.34 20.07
N GLY A 115 -18.46 10.24 19.22
CA GLY A 115 -17.93 11.56 19.65
C GLY A 115 -18.93 12.37 20.39
#